data_28e6b58b00ddcb74d96b8d52f9351aed
#
_entry.id   28e6b58b00ddcb74d96b8d52f9351aed
#
_cell.length_a   1.000
_cell.length_b   1.000
_cell.length_c   1.000
_cell.angle_alpha   90.00
_cell.angle_beta   90.00
_cell.angle_gamma   90.00
#
_symmetry.space_group_name_H-M   'P 1'
#
loop_
_entity.id
_entity.type
_entity.pdbx_description
1 polymer ?
#
loop_
_entity_poly.entity_id
_entity_poly.type
_entity_poly.pdbx_seq_one_letter_code
_entity_poly.pdbx_strand_id
1 'polypeptide(L)'
;MSLTRVMLEYVHPWPNHAGLFLARRNGGFARLGLDVDLVSDGYDRGGAPEVLARGECDVASLRLGHVLQSRTTGTPFVAVATLNQRQLGAVITTPDTGITRCVQTMYNPDRLSRT
;
A
#
# COMPACT_ATOMS: atom_id res chain seq x y z
N MET A 1 13.73 -11.78 27.24
CA MET A 1 14.37 -11.37 25.99
C MET A 1 13.79 -10.02 25.56
N SER A 2 14.63 -9.07 25.24
CA SER A 2 14.18 -7.76 24.75
C SER A 2 13.61 -7.93 23.34
N LEU A 3 12.42 -7.39 23.09
CA LEU A 3 11.83 -7.36 21.77
C LEU A 3 12.46 -6.20 20.95
N THR A 4 12.69 -6.45 19.67
CA THR A 4 13.10 -5.38 18.75
C THR A 4 11.86 -4.59 18.33
N ARG A 5 11.83 -3.30 18.63
CA ARG A 5 10.73 -2.43 18.20
C ARG A 5 10.81 -2.12 16.73
N VAL A 6 9.69 -2.25 16.03
CA VAL A 6 9.54 -1.93 14.61
C VAL A 6 8.29 -1.07 14.43
N MET A 7 8.45 0.06 13.79
CA MET A 7 7.32 0.93 13.45
C MET A 7 6.90 0.68 11.99
N LEU A 8 5.67 0.23 11.80
CA LEU A 8 5.07 -0.01 10.49
C LEU A 8 4.02 1.06 10.20
N GLU A 9 4.30 1.91 9.24
CA GLU A 9 3.48 3.06 8.87
C GLU A 9 2.43 2.72 7.82
N TYR A 10 1.34 3.46 7.83
CA TYR A 10 0.21 3.38 6.91
C TYR A 10 -0.53 2.04 6.98
N VAL A 11 -0.85 1.62 8.20
CA VAL A 11 -1.68 0.45 8.44
C VAL A 11 -3.04 0.88 8.98
N HIS A 12 -4.07 0.68 8.19
CA HIS A 12 -5.45 1.02 8.56
C HIS A 12 -6.28 -0.23 8.86
N PRO A 13 -7.39 -0.13 9.59
CA PRO A 13 -8.29 -1.26 9.85
C PRO A 13 -9.11 -1.63 8.61
N TRP A 14 -8.44 -1.80 7.49
CA TRP A 14 -9.02 -2.24 6.22
C TRP A 14 -8.83 -3.74 6.02
N PRO A 15 -9.71 -4.41 5.25
CA PRO A 15 -9.62 -5.86 5.04
C PRO A 15 -8.25 -6.35 4.52
N ASN A 16 -7.60 -5.57 3.67
CA ASN A 16 -6.27 -5.88 3.12
C ASN A 16 -5.14 -5.79 4.17
N HIS A 17 -5.36 -5.11 5.29
CA HIS A 17 -4.41 -5.03 6.40
C HIS A 17 -4.78 -5.94 7.58
N ALA A 18 -5.89 -6.66 7.49
CA ALA A 18 -6.41 -7.49 8.60
C ALA A 18 -5.39 -8.50 9.12
N GLY A 19 -4.55 -9.05 8.24
CA GLY A 19 -3.49 -9.99 8.62
C GLY A 19 -2.47 -9.41 9.59
N LEU A 20 -2.14 -8.13 9.47
CA LEU A 20 -1.20 -7.44 10.36
C LEU A 20 -1.79 -7.27 11.76
N PHE A 21 -3.05 -6.86 11.86
CA PHE A 21 -3.76 -6.74 13.14
C PHE A 21 -3.93 -8.09 13.81
N LEU A 22 -4.25 -9.13 13.01
CA LEU A 22 -4.39 -10.49 13.52
C LEU A 22 -3.06 -11.04 14.04
N ALA A 23 -1.97 -10.84 13.31
CA ALA A 23 -0.62 -11.23 13.72
C ALA A 23 -0.22 -10.55 15.04
N ARG A 24 -0.51 -9.26 15.19
CA ARG A 24 -0.28 -8.54 16.44
C ARG A 24 -1.11 -9.13 17.58
N ARG A 25 -2.41 -9.30 17.36
CA ARG A 25 -3.35 -9.82 18.39
C ARG A 25 -2.98 -11.22 18.86
N ASN A 26 -2.54 -12.09 17.96
CA ASN A 26 -2.20 -13.49 18.26
C ASN A 26 -0.74 -13.67 18.72
N GLY A 27 -0.01 -12.58 18.97
CA GLY A 27 1.38 -12.63 19.39
C GLY A 27 2.34 -13.13 18.31
N GLY A 28 1.95 -13.06 17.03
CA GLY A 28 2.78 -13.51 15.91
C GLY A 28 4.10 -12.77 15.83
N PHE A 29 4.09 -11.46 16.00
CA PHE A 29 5.30 -10.66 16.01
C PHE A 29 6.18 -10.94 17.23
N ALA A 30 5.57 -11.04 18.42
CA ALA A 30 6.30 -11.32 19.64
C ALA A 30 7.03 -12.67 19.61
N ARG A 31 6.45 -13.69 18.98
CA ARG A 31 7.12 -14.99 18.76
C ARG A 31 8.36 -14.89 17.89
N LEU A 32 8.46 -13.86 17.07
CA LEU A 32 9.62 -13.56 16.23
C LEU A 32 10.60 -12.56 16.88
N GLY A 33 10.37 -12.22 18.17
CA GLY A 33 11.20 -11.25 18.88
C GLY A 33 10.93 -9.79 18.50
N LEU A 34 9.76 -9.50 17.89
CA LEU A 34 9.41 -8.17 17.42
C LEU A 34 8.27 -7.56 18.25
N ASP A 35 8.42 -6.28 18.58
CA ASP A 35 7.35 -5.41 19.09
C ASP A 35 6.95 -4.44 17.96
N VAL A 36 5.83 -4.74 17.30
CA VAL A 36 5.42 -4.01 16.09
C VAL A 36 4.36 -2.97 16.42
N ASP A 37 4.70 -1.72 16.19
CA ASP A 37 3.79 -0.59 16.26
C ASP A 37 3.11 -0.40 14.90
N LEU A 38 1.78 -0.58 14.86
CA LEU A 38 0.99 -0.37 13.65
C LEU A 38 0.44 1.06 13.66
N VAL A 39 0.96 1.91 12.80
CA VAL A 39 0.61 3.34 12.73
C VAL A 39 -0.37 3.58 11.60
N SER A 40 -1.53 4.14 11.91
CA SER A 40 -2.63 4.31 10.95
C SER A 40 -2.53 5.60 10.15
N ASP A 41 -1.95 6.64 10.73
CA ASP A 41 -2.01 7.99 10.18
C ASP A 41 -0.65 8.67 10.15
N GLY A 42 -0.26 9.10 8.96
CA GLY A 42 0.96 9.85 8.73
C GLY A 42 0.73 11.16 7.97
N TYR A 43 -0.53 11.54 7.73
CA TYR A 43 -0.84 12.73 6.93
C TYR A 43 -0.37 14.03 7.56
N ASP A 44 -0.42 14.14 8.88
CA ASP A 44 0.10 15.26 9.66
C ASP A 44 1.64 15.36 9.59
N ARG A 45 2.31 14.27 9.23
CA ARG A 45 3.77 14.15 9.09
C ARG A 45 4.25 14.11 7.64
N GLY A 46 3.35 14.32 6.67
CA GLY A 46 3.66 14.38 5.24
C GLY A 46 3.39 13.11 4.44
N GLY A 47 2.80 12.09 5.06
CA GLY A 47 2.49 10.83 4.40
C GLY A 47 3.57 9.75 4.55
N ALA A 48 3.19 8.51 4.28
CA ALA A 48 4.04 7.34 4.54
C ALA A 48 5.37 7.31 3.76
N PRO A 49 5.43 7.71 2.47
CA PRO A 49 6.71 7.75 1.76
C PRO A 49 7.71 8.73 2.38
N GLU A 50 7.23 9.90 2.79
CA GLU A 50 8.05 10.95 3.40
C GLU A 50 8.53 10.55 4.79
N VAL A 51 7.64 9.95 5.60
CA VAL A 51 7.96 9.42 6.94
C VAL A 51 9.04 8.35 6.84
N LEU A 52 8.92 7.42 5.89
CA LEU A 52 9.92 6.38 5.64
C LEU A 52 11.24 6.98 5.15
N ALA A 53 11.19 7.95 4.23
CA ALA A 53 12.40 8.60 3.69
C ALA A 53 13.19 9.35 4.75
N ARG A 54 12.52 9.91 5.76
CA ARG A 54 13.16 10.59 6.90
C ARG A 54 13.64 9.63 8.00
N GLY A 55 13.37 8.32 7.87
CA GLY A 55 13.70 7.34 8.89
C GLY A 55 12.87 7.43 10.18
N GLU A 56 11.70 8.02 10.10
CA GLU A 56 10.75 8.14 11.23
C GLU A 56 9.92 6.87 11.43
N CYS A 57 9.98 5.93 10.49
CA CYS A 57 9.47 4.57 10.63
C CYS A 57 10.44 3.58 9.97
N ASP A 58 10.33 2.32 10.33
CA ASP A 58 11.22 1.27 9.83
C ASP A 58 10.69 0.62 8.54
N VAL A 59 9.38 0.49 8.45
CA VAL A 59 8.66 -0.14 7.34
C VAL A 59 7.41 0.69 7.04
N ALA A 60 7.02 0.76 5.78
CA ALA A 60 5.77 1.40 5.39
C ALA A 60 5.00 0.54 4.39
N SER A 61 3.68 0.52 4.52
CA SER A 61 2.79 -0.03 3.51
C SER A 61 2.58 0.99 2.41
N LEU A 62 3.17 0.75 1.25
CA LEU A 62 3.17 1.68 0.12
C LEU A 62 2.58 1.03 -1.14
N ARG A 63 2.15 1.86 -2.07
CA ARG A 63 1.80 1.41 -3.42
C ARG A 63 3.08 1.21 -4.24
N LEU A 64 3.05 0.29 -5.20
CA LEU A 64 4.19 0.05 -6.10
C LEU A 64 4.67 1.33 -6.79
N GLY A 65 3.76 2.25 -7.15
CA GLY A 65 4.10 3.55 -7.73
C GLY A 65 5.06 4.37 -6.86
N HIS A 66 4.91 4.37 -5.54
CA HIS A 66 5.82 5.06 -4.63
C HIS A 66 7.22 4.45 -4.66
N VAL A 67 7.33 3.12 -4.77
CA VAL A 67 8.62 2.43 -4.87
C VAL A 67 9.33 2.80 -6.18
N LEU A 68 8.60 2.83 -7.29
CA LEU A 68 9.14 3.24 -8.58
C LEU A 68 9.58 4.70 -8.57
N GLN A 69 8.74 5.60 -8.06
CA GLN A 69 9.04 7.02 -7.95
C GLN A 69 10.28 7.27 -7.08
N SER A 70 10.44 6.56 -5.98
CA SER A 70 11.59 6.72 -5.10
C SER A 70 12.92 6.43 -5.79
N ARG A 71 12.92 5.51 -6.76
CA ARG A 71 14.10 5.21 -7.59
C ARG A 71 14.51 6.38 -8.47
N THR A 72 13.55 7.14 -8.99
CA THR A 72 13.84 8.30 -9.84
C THR A 72 14.26 9.52 -9.03
N THR A 73 13.85 9.62 -7.78
CA THR A 73 14.17 10.74 -6.87
C THR A 73 15.39 10.49 -5.99
N GLY A 74 16.05 9.34 -6.13
CA GLY A 74 17.26 9.03 -5.39
C GLY A 74 17.04 8.56 -3.94
N THR A 75 15.80 8.27 -3.56
CA THR A 75 15.46 7.68 -2.25
C THR A 75 15.16 6.19 -2.44
N PRO A 76 16.15 5.28 -2.26
CA PRO A 76 16.00 3.89 -2.68
C PRO A 76 15.18 3.08 -1.66
N PHE A 77 13.86 3.02 -1.83
CA PHE A 77 13.03 2.07 -1.10
C PHE A 77 13.24 0.65 -1.62
N VAL A 78 13.19 -0.31 -0.72
CA VAL A 78 13.27 -1.74 -1.01
C VAL A 78 11.95 -2.40 -0.64
N ALA A 79 11.27 -3.01 -1.61
CA ALA A 79 10.08 -3.80 -1.35
C ALA A 79 10.50 -5.15 -0.75
N VAL A 80 10.07 -5.44 0.47
CA VAL A 80 10.43 -6.68 1.20
C VAL A 80 9.28 -7.69 1.23
N ALA A 81 8.03 -7.24 1.01
CA ALA A 81 6.86 -8.10 0.97
C ALA A 81 5.72 -7.44 0.22
N THR A 82 4.74 -8.22 -0.19
CA THR A 82 3.46 -7.74 -0.76
C THR A 82 2.31 -8.22 0.11
N LEU A 83 1.44 -7.31 0.52
CA LEU A 83 0.22 -7.64 1.27
C LEU A 83 -0.86 -8.20 0.35
N ASN A 84 -0.97 -7.64 -0.84
CA ASN A 84 -1.95 -8.03 -1.85
C ASN A 84 -1.24 -8.68 -3.03
N GLN A 85 -1.49 -9.97 -3.24
CA GLN A 85 -0.91 -10.72 -4.34
C GLN A 85 -1.72 -10.64 -5.63
N ARG A 86 -2.90 -10.02 -5.57
CA ARG A 86 -3.78 -9.75 -6.72
C ARG A 86 -4.13 -8.27 -6.75
N GLN A 87 -4.40 -7.76 -7.94
CA GLN A 87 -4.79 -6.38 -8.12
C GLN A 87 -6.10 -6.07 -7.38
N LEU A 88 -6.12 -4.99 -6.60
CA LEU A 88 -7.29 -4.52 -5.88
C LEU A 88 -8.13 -3.53 -6.71
N GLY A 89 -7.51 -2.91 -7.70
CA GLY A 89 -8.20 -1.98 -8.58
C GLY A 89 -9.13 -2.70 -9.55
N ALA A 90 -10.31 -2.12 -9.77
CA ALA A 90 -11.27 -2.58 -10.77
C ALA A 90 -11.78 -1.39 -11.58
N VAL A 91 -12.06 -1.61 -12.85
CA VAL A 91 -12.81 -0.66 -13.68
C VAL A 91 -14.28 -1.07 -13.58
N ILE A 92 -15.09 -0.15 -13.10
CA ILE A 92 -16.54 -0.36 -12.92
C ILE A 92 -17.27 0.48 -13.95
N THR A 93 -18.26 -0.10 -14.58
CA THR A 93 -19.13 0.58 -15.52
C THR A 93 -20.60 0.20 -15.27
N THR A 94 -21.51 1.04 -15.74
CA THR A 94 -22.96 0.75 -15.69
C THR A 94 -23.40 -0.01 -16.94
N PRO A 95 -24.49 -0.80 -16.89
CA PRO A 95 -24.94 -1.62 -18.02
C PRO A 95 -25.27 -0.84 -19.30
N ASP A 96 -25.71 0.41 -19.15
CA ASP A 96 -26.09 1.31 -20.24
C ASP A 96 -24.94 1.87 -21.06
N THR A 97 -23.70 1.69 -20.62
CA THR A 97 -22.50 2.16 -21.35
C THR A 97 -22.14 1.26 -22.55
N GLY A 98 -22.72 0.06 -22.67
CA GLY A 98 -22.39 -0.92 -23.70
C GLY A 98 -20.98 -1.51 -23.58
N ILE A 99 -20.21 -1.17 -22.54
CA ILE A 99 -18.86 -1.69 -22.32
C ILE A 99 -18.98 -3.08 -21.67
N THR A 100 -18.60 -4.11 -22.40
CA THR A 100 -18.71 -5.50 -21.95
C THR A 100 -17.35 -6.17 -21.73
N ARG A 101 -16.25 -5.54 -22.18
CA ARG A 101 -14.88 -6.08 -22.08
C ARG A 101 -13.88 -5.00 -21.70
N CYS A 102 -12.85 -5.39 -20.97
CA CYS A 102 -11.77 -4.52 -20.53
C CYS A 102 -11.03 -3.82 -21.70
N VAL A 103 -10.87 -4.52 -22.83
CA VAL A 103 -10.23 -3.98 -24.05
C VAL A 103 -11.02 -2.81 -24.64
N GLN A 104 -12.37 -2.85 -24.55
CA GLN A 104 -13.21 -1.74 -25.02
C GLN A 104 -13.05 -0.48 -24.18
N THR A 105 -12.67 -0.64 -22.90
CA THR A 105 -12.42 0.48 -21.99
C THR A 105 -11.07 1.13 -22.25
N MET A 106 -10.06 0.36 -22.64
CA MET A 106 -8.71 0.85 -22.86
C MET A 106 -8.50 1.49 -24.24
N TYR A 107 -9.28 1.10 -25.24
CA TYR A 107 -9.16 1.61 -26.60
C TYR A 107 -10.53 1.90 -27.21
N ASN A 108 -11.03 3.12 -26.98
CA ASN A 108 -12.17 3.65 -27.74
C ASN A 108 -11.74 4.94 -28.45
N PRO A 109 -11.40 4.87 -29.75
CA PRO A 109 -10.94 6.03 -30.51
C PRO A 109 -12.01 7.15 -30.59
N ASP A 110 -13.29 6.81 -30.48
CA ASP A 110 -14.38 7.79 -30.57
C ASP A 110 -14.53 8.68 -29.33
N ARG A 111 -13.88 8.33 -28.20
CA ARG A 111 -13.87 9.16 -27.00
C ARG A 111 -12.82 10.28 -27.03
N LEU A 112 -11.81 10.16 -27.87
CA LEU A 112 -10.76 11.19 -28.03
C LEU A 112 -11.18 12.35 -28.94
N SER A 113 -12.31 12.24 -29.63
CA SER A 113 -12.83 13.27 -30.55
C SER A 113 -13.88 14.21 -29.94
N ARG A 114 -14.12 14.14 -28.63
CA ARG A 114 -15.11 14.97 -27.91
C ARG A 114 -14.42 15.90 -26.90
N THR A 115 -13.40 16.62 -27.35
CA THR A 115 -12.88 17.80 -26.66
C THR A 115 -12.98 19.01 -27.56
#